data_490804c8d841f9bf1d0840d4f32afa66
#
_entry.id   490804c8d841f9bf1d0840d4f32afa66
#
_cell.length_a   1.000
_cell.length_b   1.000
_cell.length_c   1.000
_cell.angle_alpha   90.00
_cell.angle_beta   90.00
_cell.angle_gamma   90.00
#
_symmetry.space_group_name_H-M   'P 1'
#
loop_
_entity.id
_entity.type
_entity.pdbx_description
1 polymer ?
#
loop_
_entity_poly.entity_id
_entity_poly.type
_entity_poly.pdbx_seq_one_letter_code
_entity_poly.pdbx_strand_id
1 'polypeptide(L)'
;MKSTGKYYPTAVLVDKLIETGELAEQIAEISTVSKADIVAVLASLPGVMSRGMNSGRSVHLQDLGFFRYTIDARKGGRDTEKEVVPDDVERTRIRFTPETHFSTGRVATRALTPESVRWVKWGGATTDDSGNTGSGTGSDGDQEANPLG
;
A
#
# COMPACT_ATOMS: atom_id res chain seq x y z
N MET A 1 -20.88 12.78 5.65
CA MET A 1 -19.99 13.91 5.30
C MET A 1 -20.76 14.88 4.43
N LYS A 2 -20.71 16.19 4.71
CA LYS A 2 -21.33 17.18 3.81
C LYS A 2 -20.56 17.16 2.48
N SER A 3 -21.25 16.88 1.40
CA SER A 3 -20.70 16.96 0.04
C SER A 3 -20.26 18.39 -0.24
N THR A 4 -18.97 18.59 -0.43
CA THR A 4 -18.41 19.91 -0.80
C THR A 4 -18.52 20.21 -2.29
N GLY A 5 -19.22 19.36 -3.06
CA GLY A 5 -19.28 19.44 -4.52
C GLY A 5 -17.96 19.16 -5.25
N LYS A 6 -16.95 18.68 -4.52
CA LYS A 6 -15.63 18.32 -5.08
C LYS A 6 -15.44 16.82 -5.07
N TYR A 7 -14.79 16.31 -6.09
CA TYR A 7 -14.41 14.90 -6.23
C TYR A 7 -12.93 14.72 -5.88
N TYR A 8 -12.63 13.68 -5.11
CA TYR A 8 -11.27 13.35 -4.69
C TYR A 8 -10.91 11.96 -5.16
N PRO A 9 -9.67 11.72 -5.59
CA PRO A 9 -9.23 10.38 -5.96
C PRO A 9 -9.24 9.46 -4.74
N THR A 10 -9.72 8.23 -4.95
CA THR A 10 -9.71 7.17 -3.94
C THR A 10 -9.08 5.94 -4.55
N ALA A 11 -8.15 5.30 -3.83
CA ALA A 11 -7.55 4.06 -4.27
C ALA A 11 -8.59 2.94 -4.27
N VAL A 12 -8.66 2.20 -5.38
CA VAL A 12 -9.51 1.02 -5.54
C VAL A 12 -8.62 -0.22 -5.58
N LEU A 13 -8.90 -1.17 -4.72
CA LEU A 13 -8.25 -2.48 -4.75
C LEU A 13 -8.96 -3.35 -5.78
N VAL A 14 -8.24 -3.75 -6.80
CA VAL A 14 -8.80 -4.38 -8.01
C VAL A 14 -8.63 -5.89 -7.99
N ASP A 15 -7.62 -6.38 -7.30
CA ASP A 15 -7.21 -7.77 -7.32
C ASP A 15 -7.50 -8.47 -5.98
N LYS A 16 -7.33 -9.78 -5.98
CA LYS A 16 -7.50 -10.60 -4.79
C LYS A 16 -6.44 -10.26 -3.74
N LEU A 17 -6.80 -10.47 -2.49
CA LEU A 17 -5.88 -10.41 -1.38
C LEU A 17 -4.75 -11.43 -1.56
N ILE A 18 -3.51 -11.01 -1.41
CA ILE A 18 -2.35 -11.91 -1.30
C ILE A 18 -2.34 -12.49 0.11
N GLU A 19 -2.46 -13.79 0.21
CA GLU A 19 -2.43 -14.49 1.48
C GLU A 19 -1.00 -14.87 1.92
N THR A 20 -0.86 -15.19 3.20
CA THR A 20 0.44 -15.57 3.78
C THR A 20 1.10 -16.73 3.05
N GLY A 21 0.31 -17.70 2.55
CA GLY A 21 0.82 -18.86 1.82
C GLY A 21 1.44 -18.49 0.47
N GLU A 22 0.82 -17.59 -0.26
CA GLU A 22 1.31 -17.05 -1.54
C GLU A 22 2.56 -16.19 -1.32
N LEU A 23 2.51 -15.31 -0.30
CA LEU A 23 3.68 -14.50 0.06
C LEU A 23 4.88 -15.37 0.46
N ALA A 24 4.65 -16.45 1.22
CA ALA A 24 5.69 -17.38 1.63
C ALA A 24 6.28 -18.13 0.44
N GLU A 25 5.50 -18.45 -0.59
CA GLU A 25 5.96 -19.06 -1.82
C GLU A 25 6.90 -18.14 -2.59
N GLN A 26 6.48 -16.89 -2.80
CA GLN A 26 7.31 -15.88 -3.47
C GLN A 26 8.64 -15.62 -2.73
N ILE A 27 8.62 -15.61 -1.38
CA ILE A 27 9.86 -15.47 -0.58
C ILE A 27 10.74 -16.71 -0.73
N ALA A 28 10.18 -17.92 -0.75
CA ALA A 28 10.95 -19.16 -0.92
C ALA A 28 11.65 -19.23 -2.29
N GLU A 29 11.05 -18.67 -3.35
CA GLU A 29 11.65 -18.59 -4.68
C GLU A 29 12.94 -17.74 -4.74
N ILE A 30 13.02 -16.70 -3.90
CA ILE A 30 14.15 -15.76 -3.87
C ILE A 30 15.10 -15.97 -2.69
N SER A 31 14.84 -16.98 -1.85
CA SER A 31 15.62 -17.28 -0.66
C SER A 31 15.94 -18.78 -0.59
N THR A 32 16.81 -19.15 0.34
CA THR A 32 17.14 -20.57 0.63
C THR A 32 16.25 -21.18 1.70
N VAL A 33 15.25 -20.44 2.18
CA VAL A 33 14.36 -20.84 3.28
C VAL A 33 13.15 -21.56 2.73
N SER A 34 12.74 -22.66 3.38
CA SER A 34 11.54 -23.38 2.94
C SER A 34 10.26 -22.59 3.18
N LYS A 35 9.25 -22.78 2.31
CA LYS A 35 7.92 -22.18 2.48
C LYS A 35 7.32 -22.42 3.87
N ALA A 36 7.52 -23.62 4.43
CA ALA A 36 7.02 -23.98 5.75
C ALA A 36 7.67 -23.15 6.87
N ASP A 37 8.98 -22.95 6.79
CA ASP A 37 9.71 -22.14 7.77
C ASP A 37 9.27 -20.66 7.70
N ILE A 38 9.08 -20.14 6.48
CA ILE A 38 8.61 -18.77 6.28
C ILE A 38 7.21 -18.59 6.89
N VAL A 39 6.29 -19.52 6.65
CA VAL A 39 4.95 -19.49 7.26
C VAL A 39 5.04 -19.53 8.78
N ALA A 40 5.89 -20.37 9.36
CA ALA A 40 6.10 -20.46 10.80
C ALA A 40 6.64 -19.15 11.40
N VAL A 41 7.60 -18.51 10.72
CA VAL A 41 8.15 -17.20 11.11
C VAL A 41 7.06 -16.12 11.07
N LEU A 42 6.33 -16.02 9.97
CA LEU A 42 5.26 -15.04 9.81
C LEU A 42 4.13 -15.24 10.82
N ALA A 43 3.79 -16.47 11.16
CA ALA A 43 2.78 -16.81 12.17
C ALA A 43 3.22 -16.42 13.60
N SER A 44 4.51 -16.52 13.91
CA SER A 44 5.05 -16.20 15.24
C SER A 44 5.35 -14.70 15.43
N LEU A 45 5.59 -13.97 14.34
CA LEU A 45 6.00 -12.58 14.35
C LEU A 45 5.05 -11.67 15.14
N PRO A 46 3.71 -11.73 14.97
CA PRO A 46 2.78 -10.87 15.72
C PRO A 46 2.90 -11.03 17.24
N GLY A 47 3.08 -12.26 17.70
CA GLY A 47 3.24 -12.56 19.13
C GLY A 47 4.52 -11.95 19.72
N VAL A 48 5.61 -12.00 18.98
CA VAL A 48 6.89 -11.41 19.40
C VAL A 48 6.81 -9.88 19.39
N MET A 49 6.25 -9.31 18.31
CA MET A 49 6.06 -7.85 18.18
C MET A 49 5.15 -7.32 19.30
N SER A 50 4.03 -7.98 19.58
CA SER A 50 3.09 -7.59 20.62
C SER A 50 3.77 -7.56 22.00
N ARG A 51 4.58 -8.56 22.35
CA ARG A 51 5.34 -8.55 23.62
C ARG A 51 6.28 -7.35 23.72
N GLY A 52 6.97 -7.01 22.63
CA GLY A 52 7.83 -5.83 22.59
C GLY A 52 7.04 -4.53 22.79
N MET A 53 5.91 -4.39 22.09
CA MET A 53 5.07 -3.20 22.17
C MET A 53 4.35 -3.06 23.52
N ASN A 54 3.95 -4.16 24.15
CA ASN A 54 3.34 -4.17 25.49
C ASN A 54 4.29 -3.68 26.58
N SER A 55 5.60 -3.80 26.36
CA SER A 55 6.62 -3.22 27.27
C SER A 55 6.93 -1.76 26.98
N GLY A 56 6.10 -1.06 26.21
CA GLY A 56 6.27 0.36 25.88
C GLY A 56 7.31 0.64 24.79
N ARG A 57 7.76 -0.38 24.06
CA ARG A 57 8.79 -0.26 23.02
C ARG A 57 8.16 -0.17 21.64
N SER A 58 8.83 0.49 20.71
CA SER A 58 8.54 0.34 19.27
C SER A 58 9.29 -0.86 18.71
N VAL A 59 8.73 -1.48 17.68
CA VAL A 59 9.39 -2.55 16.92
C VAL A 59 9.81 -1.98 15.58
N HIS A 60 11.09 -2.12 15.25
CA HIS A 60 11.66 -1.75 13.97
C HIS A 60 11.97 -3.03 13.19
N LEU A 61 11.41 -3.15 12.00
CA LEU A 61 11.79 -4.15 11.00
C LEU A 61 12.51 -3.42 9.88
N GLN A 62 13.79 -3.74 9.71
CA GLN A 62 14.65 -3.11 8.71
C GLN A 62 14.02 -3.21 7.32
N ASP A 63 14.11 -2.15 6.55
CA ASP A 63 13.52 -1.98 5.20
C ASP A 63 11.99 -2.01 5.15
N LEU A 64 11.31 -2.42 6.23
CA LEU A 64 9.86 -2.41 6.34
C LEU A 64 9.36 -1.14 7.03
N GLY A 65 9.80 -0.92 8.27
CA GLY A 65 9.43 0.27 9.04
C GLY A 65 9.20 0.02 10.52
N PHE A 66 8.50 0.95 11.14
CA PHE A 66 8.30 1.03 12.57
C PHE A 66 6.85 0.74 12.94
N PHE A 67 6.67 -0.09 13.97
CA PHE A 67 5.38 -0.43 14.56
C PHE A 67 5.37 0.05 16.02
N ARG A 68 4.31 0.73 16.42
CA ARG A 68 4.11 1.19 17.80
C ARG A 68 2.64 1.24 18.16
N TYR A 69 2.34 1.16 19.45
CA TYR A 69 1.02 1.46 19.92
C TYR A 69 0.76 2.96 19.94
N THR A 70 -0.47 3.32 19.61
CA THR A 70 -1.07 4.63 19.85
C THR A 70 -2.41 4.41 20.50
N ILE A 71 -2.91 5.42 21.20
CA ILE A 71 -4.18 5.36 21.90
C ILE A 71 -5.17 6.36 21.32
N ASP A 72 -6.44 5.99 21.36
CA ASP A 72 -7.55 6.93 21.27
C ASP A 72 -8.05 7.18 22.70
N ALA A 73 -8.03 8.42 23.11
CA ALA A 73 -8.54 8.83 24.41
C ALA A 73 -10.04 9.15 24.35
N ARG A 74 -10.71 9.06 25.50
CA ARG A 74 -12.10 9.47 25.68
C ARG A 74 -12.30 10.92 25.20
N LYS A 75 -13.39 11.15 24.48
CA LYS A 75 -13.77 12.49 24.05
C LYS A 75 -14.09 13.37 25.25
N GLY A 76 -13.63 14.63 25.18
CA GLY A 76 -13.88 15.62 26.22
C GLY A 76 -12.70 15.84 27.18
N GLY A 77 -11.76 14.89 27.24
CA GLY A 77 -10.58 15.02 28.09
C GLY A 77 -10.89 15.14 29.59
N ARG A 78 -9.92 15.62 30.37
CA ARG A 78 -10.03 15.95 31.81
C ARG A 78 -9.59 17.39 32.02
N ASP A 79 -10.10 18.03 33.05
CA ASP A 79 -9.78 19.43 33.33
C ASP A 79 -8.36 19.60 33.88
N THR A 80 -7.83 18.57 34.52
CA THR A 80 -6.47 18.58 35.07
C THR A 80 -5.70 17.31 34.72
N GLU A 81 -4.38 17.42 34.57
CA GLU A 81 -3.48 16.31 34.32
C GLU A 81 -3.60 15.16 35.33
N LYS A 82 -3.84 15.52 36.62
CA LYS A 82 -3.95 14.55 37.72
C LYS A 82 -5.18 13.67 37.66
N GLU A 83 -6.21 14.09 36.90
CA GLU A 83 -7.44 13.34 36.75
C GLU A 83 -7.36 12.33 35.60
N VAL A 84 -6.32 12.40 34.76
CA VAL A 84 -6.10 11.45 33.67
C VAL A 84 -5.75 10.09 34.26
N VAL A 85 -6.56 9.09 33.92
CA VAL A 85 -6.39 7.72 34.40
C VAL A 85 -6.30 6.76 33.18
N PRO A 86 -5.71 5.57 33.35
CA PRO A 86 -5.62 4.58 32.29
C PRO A 86 -6.97 4.20 31.64
N ASP A 87 -8.05 4.28 32.42
CA ASP A 87 -9.42 3.99 31.96
C ASP A 87 -9.97 5.05 30.97
N ASP A 88 -9.27 6.17 30.79
CA ASP A 88 -9.60 7.15 29.77
C ASP A 88 -9.12 6.72 28.36
N VAL A 89 -8.40 5.60 28.26
CA VAL A 89 -8.02 5.00 27.00
C VAL A 89 -9.18 4.18 26.45
N GLU A 90 -9.84 4.68 25.41
CA GLU A 90 -10.95 3.96 24.77
C GLU A 90 -10.45 2.82 23.87
N ARG A 91 -9.31 3.02 23.19
CA ARG A 91 -8.79 2.06 22.22
C ARG A 91 -7.29 2.16 22.06
N THR A 92 -6.65 0.99 21.96
CA THR A 92 -5.26 0.88 21.51
C THR A 92 -5.24 0.55 20.02
N ARG A 93 -4.38 1.24 19.27
CA ARG A 93 -4.17 1.01 17.84
C ARG A 93 -2.70 0.72 17.57
N ILE A 94 -2.45 -0.05 16.52
CA ILE A 94 -1.12 -0.20 15.96
C ILE A 94 -0.93 0.88 14.89
N ARG A 95 0.11 1.69 15.06
CA ARG A 95 0.56 2.63 14.03
C ARG A 95 1.79 2.06 13.35
N PHE A 96 1.68 1.91 12.05
CA PHE A 96 2.78 1.58 11.16
C PHE A 96 3.32 2.86 10.51
N THR A 97 4.65 2.97 10.45
CA THR A 97 5.35 4.05 9.73
C THR A 97 6.37 3.39 8.83
N PRO A 98 6.22 3.46 7.49
CA PRO A 98 7.18 2.88 6.56
C PRO A 98 8.57 3.45 6.77
N GLU A 99 9.61 2.62 6.61
CA GLU A 99 10.98 3.08 6.63
C GLU A 99 11.27 3.99 5.43
N THR A 100 12.03 5.02 5.67
CA THR A 100 12.40 6.00 4.65
C THR A 100 13.92 6.09 4.59
N HIS A 101 14.48 5.81 3.44
CA HIS A 101 15.89 6.00 3.15
C HIS A 101 16.07 7.31 2.38
N PHE A 102 17.14 8.04 2.67
CA PHE A 102 17.48 9.26 1.96
C PHE A 102 18.65 8.97 1.03
N SER A 103 18.44 9.16 -0.26
CA SER A 103 19.52 9.16 -1.24
C SER A 103 20.43 10.40 -1.06
N THR A 104 21.62 10.38 -1.65
CA THR A 104 22.62 11.46 -1.62
C THR A 104 22.06 12.83 -2.03
N GLY A 105 20.97 12.86 -2.84
CA GLY A 105 20.23 14.06 -3.24
C GLY A 105 19.08 14.47 -2.32
N ARG A 106 18.95 13.92 -1.10
CA ARG A 106 17.84 14.14 -0.17
C ARG A 106 16.47 13.69 -0.71
N VAL A 107 16.45 12.86 -1.74
CA VAL A 107 15.21 12.22 -2.21
C VAL A 107 14.86 11.08 -1.24
N ALA A 108 13.68 11.16 -0.67
CA ALA A 108 13.18 10.12 0.25
C ALA A 108 12.66 8.94 -0.55
N THR A 109 13.27 7.78 -0.39
CA THR A 109 12.80 6.51 -0.95
C THR A 109 12.25 5.62 0.14
N ARG A 110 11.22 4.85 -0.17
CA ARG A 110 10.61 3.87 0.73
C ARG A 110 10.52 2.54 0.02
N ALA A 111 10.99 1.47 0.67
CA ALA A 111 10.95 0.12 0.10
C ALA A 111 9.53 -0.31 -0.29
N LEU A 112 8.53 0.04 0.55
CA LEU A 112 7.12 -0.30 0.32
C LEU A 112 6.36 0.65 -0.64
N THR A 113 6.92 1.79 -0.99
CA THR A 113 6.33 2.76 -1.93
C THR A 113 7.39 3.25 -2.90
N PRO A 114 7.82 2.42 -3.86
CA PRO A 114 8.78 2.83 -4.85
C PRO A 114 8.21 3.96 -5.71
N GLU A 115 9.09 4.79 -6.26
CA GLU A 115 8.71 5.91 -7.16
C GLU A 115 7.99 5.43 -8.44
N SER A 116 8.13 4.16 -8.76
CA SER A 116 7.51 3.52 -9.93
C SER A 116 6.01 3.20 -9.78
N VAL A 117 5.38 3.52 -8.65
CA VAL A 117 3.92 3.31 -8.49
C VAL A 117 3.17 4.20 -9.47
N ARG A 118 2.53 3.58 -10.46
CA ARG A 118 1.70 4.27 -11.46
C ARG A 118 0.22 4.14 -11.11
N TRP A 119 -0.44 5.28 -10.98
CA TRP A 119 -1.88 5.33 -10.76
C TRP A 119 -2.62 5.42 -12.10
N VAL A 120 -3.62 4.57 -12.31
CA VAL A 120 -4.49 4.57 -13.48
C VAL A 120 -5.93 4.79 -13.06
N LYS A 121 -6.72 5.43 -13.93
CA LYS A 121 -8.13 5.65 -13.64
C LYS A 121 -8.90 4.34 -13.78
N TRP A 122 -9.58 3.92 -12.71
CA TRP A 122 -10.43 2.75 -12.74
C TRP A 122 -11.65 2.97 -13.65
N GLY A 123 -11.94 2.03 -14.56
CA GLY A 123 -13.07 2.10 -15.48
C GLY A 123 -12.91 3.11 -16.63
N GLY A 124 -11.74 3.72 -16.79
CA GLY A 124 -11.38 4.48 -17.98
C GLY A 124 -10.74 3.57 -19.02
N ALA A 125 -11.07 3.76 -20.30
CA ALA A 125 -10.26 3.18 -21.37
C ALA A 125 -8.83 3.64 -21.18
N THR A 126 -7.86 2.72 -21.22
CA THR A 126 -6.44 3.04 -21.27
C THR A 126 -6.18 3.78 -22.58
N THR A 127 -6.21 5.10 -22.55
CA THR A 127 -5.57 5.86 -23.62
C THR A 127 -4.09 5.69 -23.39
N ASP A 128 -3.47 4.80 -24.14
CA ASP A 128 -2.02 4.79 -24.29
C ASP A 128 -1.66 6.15 -24.87
N ASP A 129 -1.09 7.00 -24.02
CA ASP A 129 -0.49 8.26 -24.42
C ASP A 129 0.86 7.97 -25.09
N SER A 130 0.77 7.35 -26.27
CA SER A 130 1.83 7.36 -27.27
C SER A 130 1.55 8.55 -28.16
N GLY A 131 2.04 9.70 -27.78
CA GLY A 131 2.07 10.86 -28.67
C GLY A 131 2.78 10.53 -29.98
N ASN A 132 1.99 10.19 -30.98
CA ASN A 132 2.40 10.30 -32.38
C ASN A 132 1.34 11.06 -33.15
N THR A 133 1.54 12.35 -33.28
CA THR A 133 0.91 13.22 -34.25
C THR A 133 1.41 12.83 -35.64
N GLY A 134 0.66 11.99 -36.34
CA GLY A 134 0.83 11.67 -37.75
C GLY A 134 -0.40 12.14 -38.51
N SER A 135 -0.34 13.36 -39.06
CA SER A 135 -1.24 13.86 -40.08
C SER A 135 -1.13 12.99 -41.34
N GLY A 136 -2.22 12.51 -41.84
CA GLY A 136 -2.28 11.79 -43.12
C GLY A 136 -3.71 11.81 -43.67
N THR A 137 -3.90 12.75 -44.55
CA THR A 137 -5.05 13.07 -45.42
C THR A 137 -5.48 11.89 -46.29
N GLY A 138 -6.77 11.72 -46.40
CA GLY A 138 -7.64 11.22 -47.39
C GLY A 138 -7.20 10.31 -48.56
N SER A 139 -8.02 9.38 -48.91
CA SER A 139 -8.74 9.40 -50.21
C SER A 139 -9.59 8.16 -50.36
N ASP A 140 -10.80 8.38 -50.83
CA ASP A 140 -11.76 7.40 -51.33
C ASP A 140 -11.19 6.51 -52.43
N GLY A 141 -11.77 5.33 -52.59
CA GLY A 141 -11.55 4.48 -53.72
C GLY A 141 -12.36 3.18 -53.64
N ASP A 142 -13.63 3.25 -54.02
CA ASP A 142 -14.44 2.10 -54.46
C ASP A 142 -13.69 1.23 -55.48
N GLN A 143 -13.83 -0.08 -55.43
CA GLN A 143 -14.40 -0.89 -56.48
C GLN A 143 -14.21 -2.39 -56.25
N GLU A 144 -15.35 -3.03 -56.19
CA GLU A 144 -15.80 -4.31 -56.74
C GLU A 144 -14.84 -5.06 -57.67
N ALA A 145 -14.84 -6.35 -57.50
CA ALA A 145 -15.14 -7.37 -58.46
C ALA A 145 -14.39 -8.68 -58.22
N ASN A 146 -15.12 -9.70 -57.84
CA ASN A 146 -14.90 -11.11 -58.18
C ASN A 146 -15.06 -11.24 -59.70
N PRO A 147 -14.62 -12.29 -60.43
CA PRO A 147 -14.63 -13.69 -60.04
C PRO A 147 -13.57 -14.61 -60.72
N LEU A 148 -13.51 -15.83 -60.20
CA LEU A 148 -13.22 -17.10 -60.87
C LEU A 148 -11.93 -17.27 -61.74
N GLY A 149 -11.17 -18.29 -61.35
CA GLY A 149 -10.11 -18.95 -62.05
C GLY A 149 -9.43 -19.98 -61.15
#